data_690c8053d5f30755ff414a9a214fb3f1
#
_entry.id   690c8053d5f30755ff414a9a214fb3f1
#
_cell.length_a   1.000
_cell.length_b   1.000
_cell.length_c   1.000
_cell.angle_alpha   90.00
_cell.angle_beta   90.00
_cell.angle_gamma   90.00
#
_symmetry.space_group_name_H-M   'P 1'
#
loop_
_entity.id
_entity.type
_entity.pdbx_description
1 polymer ?
#
loop_
_entity_poly.entity_id
_entity_poly.type
_entity_poly.pdbx_seq_one_letter_code
_entity_poly.pdbx_strand_id
1 'polypeptide(L)'
;KQLRDNTNVFDWFPGDHPAMPEIVAHRRSPGVDPWIGSCGWCHLPNGKGRPENAAIAGLPVDYFLRQLSDFGNGARKTADPGKKNTAVMSGNAAGLTDEEAHAAAAYFASIKMTPWIKAVETDTVPKTRNSGGFFVPIEGAGTEPIGQRILEVPEDPEAAEVYRNPRSGWIAYVPVGSIKKGEDLVRGGGSGKTMACTACHG
;
A
#
# COMPACT_ATOMS: atom_id res chain seq x y z
N LYS A 1 20.99 -9.78 -1.60
CA LYS A 1 21.12 -10.96 -0.73
C LYS A 1 20.99 -10.59 0.75
N GLN A 2 21.66 -9.52 1.21
CA GLN A 2 21.61 -9.05 2.61
C GLN A 2 20.20 -8.59 3.06
N LEU A 3 19.41 -8.01 2.15
CA LEU A 3 18.06 -7.54 2.47
C LEU A 3 17.08 -8.70 2.77
N ARG A 4 17.35 -9.90 2.24
CA ARG A 4 16.47 -11.07 2.42
C ARG A 4 16.72 -11.84 3.71
N ASP A 5 17.90 -11.68 4.30
CA ASP A 5 18.33 -12.43 5.49
C ASP A 5 18.05 -11.66 6.79
N ASN A 6 17.54 -10.42 6.70
CA ASN A 6 17.23 -9.61 7.87
C ASN A 6 15.77 -9.87 8.33
N THR A 7 15.61 -10.19 9.59
CA THR A 7 14.32 -10.43 10.21
C THR A 7 13.59 -9.14 10.62
N ASN A 8 14.30 -8.02 10.57
CA ASN A 8 13.79 -6.71 10.95
C ASN A 8 13.32 -5.90 9.74
N VAL A 9 12.38 -5.02 9.97
CA VAL A 9 11.97 -4.02 8.98
C VAL A 9 13.12 -3.04 8.75
N PHE A 10 13.36 -2.66 7.48
CA PHE A 10 14.31 -1.59 7.18
C PHE A 10 13.75 -0.26 7.61
N ASP A 11 14.38 0.32 8.61
CA ASP A 11 14.05 1.64 9.13
C ASP A 11 15.16 2.62 8.78
N TRP A 12 15.04 3.22 7.60
CA TRP A 12 15.97 4.24 7.10
C TRP A 12 15.79 5.61 7.76
N PHE A 13 14.60 5.87 8.32
CA PHE A 13 14.21 7.18 8.81
C PHE A 13 13.44 7.07 10.13
N PRO A 14 14.11 6.69 11.24
CA PRO A 14 13.44 6.47 12.51
C PRO A 14 12.80 7.73 13.11
N GLY A 15 13.11 8.91 12.57
CA GLY A 15 12.47 10.17 12.97
C GLY A 15 11.14 10.46 12.28
N ASP A 16 10.73 9.65 11.30
CA ASP A 16 9.49 9.88 10.53
C ASP A 16 8.25 9.24 11.18
N HIS A 17 8.43 8.45 12.22
CA HIS A 17 7.36 7.71 12.89
C HIS A 17 7.70 7.46 14.37
N PRO A 18 6.72 7.13 15.22
CA PRO A 18 6.97 6.72 16.61
C PRO A 18 7.79 5.43 16.69
N ALA A 19 8.26 5.08 17.90
CA ALA A 19 8.89 3.77 18.13
C ALA A 19 7.95 2.64 17.69
N MET A 20 8.46 1.75 16.84
CA MET A 20 7.67 0.62 16.31
C MET A 20 7.45 -0.44 17.40
N PRO A 21 6.22 -0.90 17.63
CA PRO A 21 5.98 -2.08 18.45
C PRO A 21 6.56 -3.33 17.76
N GLU A 22 6.80 -4.38 18.53
CA GLU A 22 7.44 -5.62 18.07
C GLU A 22 6.77 -6.20 16.81
N ILE A 23 5.45 -6.28 16.79
CA ILE A 23 4.69 -6.81 15.64
C ILE A 23 4.86 -5.98 14.36
N VAL A 24 5.19 -4.70 14.47
CA VAL A 24 5.46 -3.83 13.32
C VAL A 24 6.90 -3.97 12.86
N ALA A 25 7.86 -4.00 13.79
CA ALA A 25 9.29 -3.96 13.51
C ALA A 25 9.89 -5.33 13.15
N HIS A 26 9.43 -6.40 13.80
CA HIS A 26 10.07 -7.69 13.74
C HIS A 26 9.16 -8.79 13.21
N ARG A 27 9.79 -9.80 12.70
CA ARG A 27 9.12 -11.00 12.23
C ARG A 27 8.67 -11.86 13.41
N ARG A 28 7.43 -12.32 13.34
CA ARG A 28 6.70 -12.90 14.44
C ARG A 28 7.14 -14.28 14.92
N SER A 29 7.64 -15.16 14.06
CA SER A 29 7.88 -16.55 14.45
C SER A 29 8.99 -17.22 13.66
N PRO A 30 9.82 -18.08 14.31
CA PRO A 30 10.70 -19.00 13.60
C PRO A 30 9.87 -19.95 12.71
N GLY A 31 10.26 -20.10 11.45
CA GLY A 31 9.59 -21.03 10.53
C GLY A 31 8.53 -20.46 9.62
N VAL A 32 8.09 -19.21 9.84
CA VAL A 32 7.26 -18.47 8.88
C VAL A 32 8.18 -17.89 7.80
N ASP A 33 7.72 -17.90 6.53
CA ASP A 33 8.44 -17.30 5.41
C ASP A 33 8.97 -15.92 5.79
N PRO A 34 10.27 -15.61 5.54
CA PRO A 34 10.86 -14.30 5.84
C PRO A 34 10.09 -13.11 5.27
N TRP A 35 9.22 -13.34 4.33
CA TRP A 35 8.37 -12.34 3.69
C TRP A 35 7.03 -12.10 4.38
N ILE A 36 6.70 -12.90 5.38
CA ILE A 36 5.43 -12.88 6.10
C ILE A 36 5.72 -12.63 7.57
N GLY A 37 5.06 -11.70 8.21
CA GLY A 37 5.11 -11.62 9.67
C GLY A 37 5.14 -10.23 10.27
N SER A 38 5.98 -9.28 9.84
CA SER A 38 5.94 -7.93 10.39
C SER A 38 5.06 -7.00 9.55
N CYS A 39 4.24 -6.17 10.21
CA CYS A 39 3.36 -5.24 9.50
C CYS A 39 4.18 -4.23 8.67
N GLY A 40 5.25 -3.70 9.23
CA GLY A 40 6.12 -2.72 8.59
C GLY A 40 6.89 -3.26 7.39
N TRP A 41 7.00 -4.57 7.23
CA TRP A 41 7.61 -5.13 6.02
C TRP A 41 6.79 -4.82 4.76
N CYS A 42 5.47 -5.01 4.81
CA CYS A 42 4.58 -4.76 3.69
C CYS A 42 4.09 -3.32 3.65
N HIS A 43 3.70 -2.78 4.81
CA HIS A 43 3.08 -1.46 4.92
C HIS A 43 4.07 -0.32 5.13
N LEU A 44 5.37 -0.64 5.24
CA LEU A 44 6.47 0.26 5.57
C LEU A 44 6.36 0.90 6.96
N PRO A 45 7.47 1.34 7.57
CA PRO A 45 7.44 1.96 8.91
C PRO A 45 6.49 3.16 9.01
N ASN A 46 6.37 3.96 7.95
CA ASN A 46 5.49 5.13 7.90
C ASN A 46 4.03 4.82 7.49
N GLY A 47 3.66 3.56 7.32
CA GLY A 47 2.30 3.13 7.00
C GLY A 47 1.79 3.50 5.61
N LYS A 48 2.63 4.03 4.71
CA LYS A 48 2.22 4.39 3.34
C LYS A 48 2.00 3.17 2.45
N GLY A 49 2.69 2.07 2.75
CA GLY A 49 2.65 0.90 1.88
C GLY A 49 3.32 1.15 0.53
N ARG A 50 2.89 0.40 -0.45
CA ARG A 50 3.25 0.51 -1.86
C ARG A 50 2.02 0.16 -2.69
N PRO A 51 1.98 0.36 -4.03
CA PRO A 51 0.78 0.07 -4.82
C PRO A 51 0.18 -1.33 -4.65
N GLU A 52 1.01 -2.33 -4.36
CA GLU A 52 0.57 -3.69 -4.10
C GLU A 52 0.07 -3.92 -2.65
N ASN A 53 0.38 -3.01 -1.74
CA ASN A 53 0.01 -3.08 -0.32
C ASN A 53 -0.70 -1.79 0.12
N ALA A 54 -1.74 -1.90 0.91
CA ALA A 54 -2.54 -0.76 1.32
C ALA A 54 -1.74 0.27 2.14
N ALA A 55 -2.01 1.55 1.90
CA ALA A 55 -1.65 2.63 2.81
C ALA A 55 -2.58 2.58 4.04
N ILE A 56 -1.99 2.52 5.23
CA ILE A 56 -2.72 2.32 6.50
C ILE A 56 -2.40 3.39 7.55
N ALA A 57 -1.52 4.33 7.26
CA ALA A 57 -1.24 5.46 8.14
C ALA A 57 -2.50 6.30 8.38
N GLY A 58 -2.75 6.67 9.62
CA GLY A 58 -3.87 7.53 10.02
C GLY A 58 -5.25 6.87 10.00
N LEU A 59 -5.35 5.56 9.73
CA LEU A 59 -6.63 4.87 9.80
C LEU A 59 -7.12 4.82 11.24
N PRO A 60 -8.43 5.06 11.50
CA PRO A 60 -9.02 4.93 12.84
C PRO A 60 -8.79 3.52 13.42
N VAL A 61 -8.46 3.43 14.71
CA VAL A 61 -8.14 2.16 15.40
C VAL A 61 -9.26 1.14 15.20
N ASP A 62 -10.52 1.51 15.43
CA ASP A 62 -11.66 0.59 15.32
C ASP A 62 -11.85 0.07 13.89
N TYR A 63 -11.59 0.93 12.88
CA TYR A 63 -11.62 0.50 11.49
C TYR A 63 -10.49 -0.49 11.20
N PHE A 64 -9.28 -0.21 11.66
CA PHE A 64 -8.10 -1.06 11.49
C PHE A 64 -8.35 -2.45 12.09
N LEU A 65 -8.82 -2.52 13.34
CA LEU A 65 -9.12 -3.77 14.02
C LEU A 65 -10.21 -4.57 13.30
N ARG A 66 -11.27 -3.90 12.83
CA ARG A 66 -12.32 -4.56 12.04
C ARG A 66 -11.75 -5.15 10.75
N GLN A 67 -10.88 -4.42 10.05
CA GLN A 67 -10.26 -4.94 8.82
C GLN A 67 -9.36 -6.15 9.09
N LEU A 68 -8.61 -6.17 10.19
CA LEU A 68 -7.84 -7.34 10.60
C LEU A 68 -8.75 -8.54 10.89
N SER A 69 -9.84 -8.33 11.62
CA SER A 69 -10.84 -9.36 11.88
C SER A 69 -11.44 -9.92 10.58
N ASP A 70 -11.84 -9.04 9.65
CA ASP A 70 -12.43 -9.44 8.37
C ASP A 70 -11.45 -10.22 7.47
N PHE A 71 -10.16 -9.88 7.51
CA PHE A 71 -9.13 -10.68 6.84
C PHE A 71 -8.93 -12.04 7.53
N GLY A 72 -8.82 -12.06 8.86
CA GLY A 72 -8.54 -13.27 9.64
C GLY A 72 -9.66 -14.31 9.57
N ASN A 73 -10.92 -13.86 9.55
CA ASN A 73 -12.10 -14.76 9.46
C ASN A 73 -12.54 -15.04 8.01
N GLY A 74 -11.85 -14.46 7.00
CA GLY A 74 -12.14 -14.64 5.59
C GLY A 74 -13.38 -13.90 5.07
N ALA A 75 -13.94 -12.96 5.82
CA ALA A 75 -15.01 -12.07 5.35
C ALA A 75 -14.51 -11.12 4.25
N ARG A 76 -13.27 -10.63 4.39
CA ARG A 76 -12.61 -9.82 3.37
C ARG A 76 -11.81 -10.69 2.40
N LYS A 77 -12.22 -10.69 1.13
CA LYS A 77 -11.61 -11.48 0.04
C LYS A 77 -11.20 -10.58 -1.11
N THR A 78 -10.26 -11.05 -1.92
CA THR A 78 -9.96 -10.41 -3.20
C THR A 78 -11.02 -10.79 -4.24
N ALA A 79 -11.34 -9.85 -5.13
CA ALA A 79 -12.16 -10.11 -6.32
C ALA A 79 -11.37 -10.84 -7.42
N ASP A 80 -10.03 -10.78 -7.38
CA ASP A 80 -9.13 -11.46 -8.31
C ASP A 80 -8.44 -12.65 -7.63
N PRO A 81 -8.77 -13.90 -7.99
CA PRO A 81 -8.14 -15.09 -7.42
C PRO A 81 -6.64 -15.20 -7.68
N GLY A 82 -6.13 -14.51 -8.72
CA GLY A 82 -4.70 -14.45 -9.05
C GLY A 82 -3.89 -13.57 -8.09
N LYS A 83 -4.55 -12.71 -7.32
CA LYS A 83 -3.90 -11.76 -6.40
C LYS A 83 -3.53 -12.43 -5.06
N LYS A 84 -2.32 -12.97 -4.98
CA LYS A 84 -1.86 -13.79 -3.84
C LYS A 84 -1.59 -13.01 -2.55
N ASN A 85 -1.28 -11.72 -2.62
CA ASN A 85 -0.97 -10.91 -1.42
C ASN A 85 -2.15 -10.79 -0.44
N THR A 86 -3.40 -10.89 -0.91
CA THR A 86 -4.57 -10.94 -0.03
C THR A 86 -4.56 -12.18 0.88
N ALA A 87 -4.19 -13.35 0.34
CA ALA A 87 -4.06 -14.58 1.13
C ALA A 87 -2.96 -14.47 2.19
N VAL A 88 -1.84 -13.81 1.85
CA VAL A 88 -0.76 -13.50 2.80
C VAL A 88 -1.28 -12.63 3.94
N MET A 89 -2.03 -11.56 3.63
CA MET A 89 -2.60 -10.68 4.66
C MET A 89 -3.61 -11.42 5.54
N SER A 90 -4.45 -12.29 4.96
CA SER A 90 -5.41 -13.12 5.73
C SER A 90 -4.68 -14.06 6.69
N GLY A 91 -3.61 -14.71 6.25
CA GLY A 91 -2.80 -15.58 7.11
C GLY A 91 -2.13 -14.81 8.26
N ASN A 92 -1.60 -13.62 8.00
CA ASN A 92 -1.05 -12.76 9.03
C ASN A 92 -2.12 -12.35 10.05
N ALA A 93 -3.26 -11.88 9.58
CA ALA A 93 -4.35 -11.42 10.43
C ALA A 93 -4.93 -12.53 11.32
N ALA A 94 -5.12 -13.75 10.77
CA ALA A 94 -5.61 -14.91 11.51
C ALA A 94 -4.67 -15.36 12.63
N GLY A 95 -3.40 -15.05 12.52
CA GLY A 95 -2.41 -15.42 13.50
C GLY A 95 -2.13 -14.35 14.57
N LEU A 96 -2.71 -13.15 14.55
CA LEU A 96 -2.49 -12.09 15.54
C LEU A 96 -3.18 -12.41 16.87
N THR A 97 -2.53 -12.04 17.97
CA THR A 97 -3.23 -11.88 19.25
C THR A 97 -3.95 -10.53 19.28
N ASP A 98 -4.93 -10.39 20.18
CA ASP A 98 -5.66 -9.11 20.34
C ASP A 98 -4.69 -7.98 20.75
N GLU A 99 -3.71 -8.27 21.60
CA GLU A 99 -2.69 -7.30 22.03
C GLU A 99 -1.84 -6.81 20.84
N GLU A 100 -1.38 -7.72 19.98
CA GLU A 100 -0.61 -7.39 18.79
C GLU A 100 -1.44 -6.56 17.78
N ALA A 101 -2.70 -6.93 17.59
CA ALA A 101 -3.61 -6.20 16.71
C ALA A 101 -3.83 -4.77 17.21
N HIS A 102 -4.06 -4.58 18.52
CA HIS A 102 -4.23 -3.25 19.11
C HIS A 102 -2.92 -2.44 19.07
N ALA A 103 -1.76 -3.05 19.32
CA ALA A 103 -0.47 -2.37 19.22
C ALA A 103 -0.20 -1.87 17.81
N ALA A 104 -0.45 -2.70 16.79
CA ALA A 104 -0.32 -2.30 15.39
C ALA A 104 -1.31 -1.19 15.01
N ALA A 105 -2.58 -1.33 15.41
CA ALA A 105 -3.62 -0.35 15.13
C ALA A 105 -3.30 1.02 15.74
N ALA A 106 -2.90 1.06 17.01
CA ALA A 106 -2.51 2.29 17.70
C ALA A 106 -1.30 2.96 17.04
N TYR A 107 -0.30 2.16 16.67
CA TYR A 107 0.89 2.66 15.97
C TYR A 107 0.54 3.33 14.65
N PHE A 108 -0.11 2.63 13.72
CA PHE A 108 -0.43 3.18 12.41
C PHE A 108 -1.46 4.32 12.47
N ALA A 109 -2.40 4.29 13.40
CA ALA A 109 -3.35 5.38 13.62
C ALA A 109 -2.67 6.68 14.06
N SER A 110 -1.55 6.60 14.79
CA SER A 110 -0.79 7.77 15.26
C SER A 110 0.04 8.44 14.15
N ILE A 111 0.24 7.78 13.02
CA ILE A 111 1.04 8.30 11.91
C ILE A 111 0.18 9.17 11.03
N LYS A 112 0.60 10.42 10.81
CA LYS A 112 -0.08 11.32 9.88
C LYS A 112 0.17 10.89 8.43
N MET A 113 -0.90 10.58 7.71
CA MET A 113 -0.82 10.34 6.27
C MET A 113 -0.37 11.61 5.55
N THR A 114 0.62 11.48 4.69
CA THR A 114 1.09 12.55 3.79
C THR A 114 1.00 12.10 2.33
N PRO A 115 0.73 13.01 1.38
CA PRO A 115 0.70 12.66 -0.04
C PRO A 115 2.00 11.99 -0.48
N TRP A 116 1.87 10.92 -1.26
CA TRP A 116 3.01 10.15 -1.77
C TRP A 116 2.79 9.63 -3.20
N ILE A 117 1.58 9.78 -3.72
CA ILE A 117 1.21 9.44 -5.10
C ILE A 117 0.83 10.73 -5.82
N LYS A 118 1.40 10.94 -7.01
CA LYS A 118 1.12 12.06 -7.89
C LYS A 118 0.39 11.57 -9.13
N ALA A 119 -0.85 12.01 -9.33
CA ALA A 119 -1.60 11.70 -10.54
C ALA A 119 -1.09 12.56 -11.71
N VAL A 120 -0.85 11.92 -12.86
CA VAL A 120 -0.39 12.56 -14.10
C VAL A 120 -1.25 12.09 -15.27
N GLU A 121 -1.96 13.02 -15.90
CA GLU A 121 -2.72 12.72 -17.12
C GLU A 121 -1.80 12.61 -18.32
N THR A 122 -1.96 11.54 -19.11
CA THR A 122 -1.13 11.29 -20.29
C THR A 122 -1.79 10.32 -21.25
N ASP A 123 -1.38 10.35 -22.51
CA ASP A 123 -1.79 9.36 -23.54
C ASP A 123 -0.80 8.19 -23.62
N THR A 124 0.43 8.38 -23.15
CA THR A 124 1.49 7.37 -23.23
C THR A 124 2.20 7.19 -21.90
N VAL A 125 2.65 5.98 -21.60
CA VAL A 125 3.36 5.61 -20.37
C VAL A 125 4.63 4.85 -20.70
N PRO A 126 5.63 4.83 -19.78
CA PRO A 126 6.79 3.98 -19.97
C PRO A 126 6.39 2.50 -20.04
N LYS A 127 7.08 1.72 -20.85
CA LYS A 127 6.99 0.27 -20.81
C LYS A 127 7.53 -0.23 -19.47
N THR A 128 6.85 -1.21 -18.90
CA THR A 128 7.14 -1.67 -17.53
C THR A 128 7.33 -3.18 -17.45
N ARG A 129 8.01 -3.60 -16.40
CA ARG A 129 8.05 -5.00 -15.92
C ARG A 129 7.38 -5.09 -14.55
N ASN A 130 6.86 -6.25 -14.20
CA ASN A 130 6.40 -6.51 -12.84
C ASN A 130 7.60 -6.82 -11.93
N SER A 131 7.60 -6.24 -10.74
CA SER A 131 8.57 -6.51 -9.69
C SER A 131 7.86 -6.64 -8.34
N GLY A 132 7.71 -7.86 -7.86
CA GLY A 132 7.15 -8.14 -6.54
C GLY A 132 5.70 -7.65 -6.32
N GLY A 133 4.93 -7.43 -7.41
CA GLY A 133 3.54 -7.02 -7.34
C GLY A 133 3.27 -5.56 -7.75
N PHE A 134 4.29 -4.80 -8.12
CA PHE A 134 4.15 -3.45 -8.70
C PHE A 134 4.92 -3.33 -10.02
N PHE A 135 4.66 -2.27 -10.76
CA PHE A 135 5.28 -2.02 -12.06
C PHE A 135 6.49 -1.11 -11.93
N VAL A 136 7.56 -1.48 -12.63
CA VAL A 136 8.82 -0.70 -12.68
C VAL A 136 9.12 -0.37 -14.15
N PRO A 137 9.42 0.89 -14.49
CA PRO A 137 9.84 1.26 -15.83
C PRO A 137 11.07 0.47 -16.30
N ILE A 138 11.08 0.05 -17.56
CA ILE A 138 12.24 -0.57 -18.20
C ILE A 138 13.05 0.53 -18.87
N GLU A 139 14.26 0.75 -18.40
CA GLU A 139 15.16 1.75 -18.95
C GLU A 139 15.40 1.50 -20.44
N GLY A 140 15.29 2.56 -21.25
CA GLY A 140 15.52 2.49 -22.71
C GLY A 140 14.44 1.76 -23.51
N ALA A 141 13.39 1.18 -22.92
CA ALA A 141 12.36 0.43 -23.64
C ALA A 141 11.33 1.32 -24.35
N GLY A 142 11.37 2.64 -24.14
CA GLY A 142 10.43 3.59 -24.73
C GLY A 142 9.06 3.58 -24.04
N THR A 143 8.05 4.06 -24.76
CA THR A 143 6.70 4.22 -24.25
C THR A 143 5.68 3.35 -24.99
N GLU A 144 4.47 3.28 -24.43
CA GLU A 144 3.30 2.62 -25.01
C GLU A 144 2.03 3.42 -24.68
N PRO A 145 0.92 3.27 -25.44
CA PRO A 145 -0.34 3.93 -25.12
C PRO A 145 -0.87 3.49 -23.75
N ILE A 146 -1.38 4.45 -22.96
CA ILE A 146 -1.99 4.13 -21.66
C ILE A 146 -3.33 3.40 -21.82
N GLY A 147 -4.08 3.69 -22.89
CA GLY A 147 -5.43 3.14 -23.09
C GLY A 147 -6.39 3.60 -22.01
N GLN A 148 -7.14 2.66 -21.44
CA GLN A 148 -8.12 2.91 -20.36
C GLN A 148 -7.64 2.47 -18.98
N ARG A 149 -6.36 2.22 -18.82
CA ARG A 149 -5.77 1.75 -17.56
C ARG A 149 -5.23 2.90 -16.70
N ILE A 150 -5.00 2.61 -15.43
CA ILE A 150 -4.15 3.39 -14.54
C ILE A 150 -2.84 2.62 -14.39
N LEU A 151 -1.70 3.30 -14.47
CA LEU A 151 -0.39 2.70 -14.26
C LEU A 151 0.34 3.44 -13.15
N GLU A 152 0.61 2.74 -12.05
CA GLU A 152 1.39 3.27 -10.94
C GLU A 152 2.83 2.76 -11.02
N VAL A 153 3.78 3.69 -11.00
CA VAL A 153 5.22 3.40 -11.04
C VAL A 153 5.95 4.25 -10.01
N PRO A 154 7.08 3.79 -9.46
CA PRO A 154 7.91 4.62 -8.57
C PRO A 154 8.56 5.78 -9.33
N GLU A 155 8.70 6.93 -8.66
CA GLU A 155 9.51 8.06 -9.18
C GLU A 155 10.99 7.68 -9.27
N ASP A 156 11.47 6.92 -8.28
CA ASP A 156 12.82 6.33 -8.25
C ASP A 156 12.71 4.80 -8.11
N PRO A 157 12.93 4.06 -9.22
CA PRO A 157 12.86 2.60 -9.21
C PRO A 157 13.80 1.93 -8.21
N GLU A 158 15.04 2.40 -8.08
CA GLU A 158 16.03 1.81 -7.19
C GLU A 158 15.66 2.02 -5.73
N ALA A 159 15.26 3.24 -5.36
CA ALA A 159 14.80 3.54 -4.01
C ALA A 159 13.60 2.69 -3.60
N ALA A 160 12.64 2.50 -4.49
CA ALA A 160 11.42 1.74 -4.21
C ALA A 160 11.64 0.22 -4.23
N GLU A 161 12.33 -0.30 -5.26
CA GLU A 161 12.49 -1.73 -5.50
C GLU A 161 13.60 -2.34 -4.63
N VAL A 162 14.78 -1.70 -4.60
CA VAL A 162 15.97 -2.25 -3.94
C VAL A 162 15.98 -1.87 -2.46
N TYR A 163 15.82 -0.59 -2.16
CA TYR A 163 15.98 -0.09 -0.80
C TYR A 163 14.67 -0.08 0.01
N ARG A 164 13.52 -0.28 -0.62
CA ARG A 164 12.20 -0.19 0.06
C ARG A 164 12.07 1.11 0.86
N ASN A 165 12.56 2.22 0.27
CA ASN A 165 12.62 3.51 0.92
C ASN A 165 11.19 4.03 1.20
N PRO A 166 10.79 4.26 2.47
CA PRO A 166 9.45 4.69 2.82
C PRO A 166 9.13 6.14 2.38
N ARG A 167 10.15 6.90 1.97
CA ARG A 167 10.00 8.23 1.39
C ARG A 167 9.86 8.22 -0.14
N SER A 168 9.85 7.04 -0.78
CA SER A 168 9.65 6.94 -2.23
C SER A 168 8.32 7.57 -2.64
N GLY A 169 8.37 8.44 -3.65
CA GLY A 169 7.21 8.95 -4.36
C GLY A 169 6.77 7.99 -5.47
N TRP A 170 5.51 8.12 -5.87
CA TRP A 170 4.91 7.31 -6.93
C TRP A 170 4.13 8.19 -7.91
N ILE A 171 4.15 7.81 -9.17
CA ILE A 171 3.36 8.44 -10.22
C ILE A 171 2.24 7.48 -10.61
N ALA A 172 1.01 7.94 -10.49
CA ALA A 172 -0.16 7.28 -11.06
C ALA A 172 -0.47 7.94 -12.42
N TYR A 173 -0.04 7.33 -13.50
CA TYR A 173 -0.43 7.75 -14.84
C TYR A 173 -1.88 7.38 -15.11
N VAL A 174 -2.65 8.34 -15.59
CA VAL A 174 -4.08 8.18 -15.87
C VAL A 174 -4.42 8.75 -17.26
N PRO A 175 -5.45 8.23 -17.94
CA PRO A 175 -5.91 8.80 -19.19
C PRO A 175 -6.31 10.28 -19.05
N VAL A 176 -6.09 11.06 -20.10
CA VAL A 176 -6.49 12.48 -20.15
C VAL A 176 -7.97 12.65 -19.81
N GLY A 177 -8.28 13.60 -18.92
CA GLY A 177 -9.63 13.86 -18.40
C GLY A 177 -10.01 13.04 -17.16
N SER A 178 -9.15 12.15 -16.66
CA SER A 178 -9.42 11.32 -15.49
C SER A 178 -9.52 12.11 -14.19
N ILE A 179 -8.68 13.13 -14.01
CA ILE A 179 -8.70 13.99 -12.82
C ILE A 179 -10.04 14.72 -12.74
N LYS A 180 -10.50 15.31 -13.85
CA LYS A 180 -11.80 15.98 -13.90
C LYS A 180 -12.96 15.02 -13.63
N LYS A 181 -12.93 13.83 -14.21
CA LYS A 181 -13.95 12.79 -13.93
C LYS A 181 -13.95 12.37 -12.47
N GLY A 182 -12.79 12.24 -11.85
CA GLY A 182 -12.66 11.94 -10.41
C GLY A 182 -13.24 13.06 -9.55
N GLU A 183 -12.94 14.31 -9.86
CA GLU A 183 -13.52 15.47 -9.17
C GLU A 183 -15.05 15.50 -9.27
N ASP A 184 -15.60 15.29 -10.46
CA ASP A 184 -17.04 15.26 -10.68
C ASP A 184 -17.71 14.10 -9.92
N LEU A 185 -17.04 12.94 -9.84
CA LEU A 185 -17.52 11.80 -9.04
C LEU A 185 -17.54 12.12 -7.54
N VAL A 186 -16.47 12.73 -7.03
CA VAL A 186 -16.37 13.09 -5.60
C VAL A 186 -17.42 14.13 -5.21
N ARG A 187 -17.62 15.16 -6.05
CA ARG A 187 -18.53 16.27 -5.76
C ARG A 187 -19.99 15.98 -6.10
N GLY A 188 -20.24 15.23 -7.18
CA GLY A 188 -21.58 15.06 -7.76
C GLY A 188 -22.11 13.63 -7.76
N GLY A 189 -21.34 12.64 -7.33
CA GLY A 189 -21.79 11.26 -7.32
C GLY A 189 -21.93 10.62 -8.71
N GLY A 190 -21.19 11.11 -9.73
CA GLY A 190 -21.11 10.46 -11.02
C GLY A 190 -22.44 10.30 -11.75
N SER A 191 -23.17 11.38 -11.95
CA SER A 191 -24.46 11.40 -12.67
C SER A 191 -25.55 10.54 -12.00
N GLY A 192 -25.57 10.48 -10.67
CA GLY A 192 -26.60 9.79 -9.90
C GLY A 192 -26.43 8.28 -9.78
N LYS A 193 -25.31 7.74 -10.20
CA LYS A 193 -25.00 6.30 -10.02
C LYS A 193 -24.47 5.97 -8.63
N THR A 194 -23.97 6.95 -7.91
CA THR A 194 -23.52 6.83 -6.52
C THR A 194 -23.76 8.13 -5.78
N MET A 195 -23.63 8.12 -4.46
CA MET A 195 -23.67 9.32 -3.63
C MET A 195 -22.37 10.10 -3.77
N ALA A 196 -22.43 11.43 -3.72
CA ALA A 196 -21.24 12.28 -3.66
C ALA A 196 -20.39 11.92 -2.42
N CYS A 197 -19.07 11.73 -2.60
CA CYS A 197 -18.19 11.38 -1.48
C CYS A 197 -18.16 12.49 -0.42
N THR A 198 -18.29 13.75 -0.84
CA THR A 198 -18.36 14.93 0.03
C THR A 198 -19.56 14.93 0.98
N ALA A 199 -20.60 14.13 0.73
CA ALA A 199 -21.72 13.99 1.64
C ALA A 199 -21.32 13.38 3.00
N CYS A 200 -20.25 12.58 3.04
CA CYS A 200 -19.76 11.94 4.26
C CYS A 200 -18.33 12.39 4.64
N HIS A 201 -17.53 12.79 3.67
CA HIS A 201 -16.12 13.10 3.86
C HIS A 201 -15.78 14.61 3.88
N GLY A 202 -16.73 15.48 3.76
CA GLY A 202 -16.55 16.93 3.86
C GLY A 202 -15.97 17.58 2.62
#